data_683cd550b7b5da71453ee418e5427d22
#
_entry.id   683cd550b7b5da71453ee418e5427d22
#
_cell.length_a   1.000
_cell.length_b   1.000
_cell.length_c   1.000
_cell.angle_alpha   90.00
_cell.angle_beta   90.00
_cell.angle_gamma   90.00
#
_symmetry.space_group_name_H-M   'P 1'
#
loop_
_entity.id
_entity.type
_entity.pdbx_description
1 polymer ?
#
loop_
_entity_poly.entity_id
_entity_poly.type
_entity_poly.pdbx_seq_one_letter_code
_entity_poly.pdbx_strand_id
1 'polypeptide(L)'
;MKRTISAEVGKGSVNHNSRKFQAENVDGSRTYRNMAKTIFEEMGGTYTQVGDYLLPDLKLPEEEQHPIGVWGQRHRRYLKEHRRATYATLFTGGKLNSYLADIDRQAEEMFLRLVKQMAEAEGVTETLKATDPMEWVGRMNNIRNRAMEIVNSELIYRV
;
A
#
# COMPACT_ATOMS: atom_id res chain seq x y z
N MET A 1 -7.40 -1.72 81.93
CA MET A 1 -7.07 -2.77 80.91
C MET A 1 -7.77 -2.41 79.63
N LYS A 2 -7.04 -1.87 78.69
CA LYS A 2 -7.52 -1.54 77.31
C LYS A 2 -6.99 -2.59 76.33
N ARG A 3 -7.86 -3.35 75.69
CA ARG A 3 -7.49 -4.25 74.62
C ARG A 3 -7.75 -3.52 73.31
N THR A 4 -6.68 -3.31 72.57
CA THR A 4 -6.68 -2.80 71.19
C THR A 4 -6.86 -3.96 70.24
N ILE A 5 -7.89 -3.91 69.40
CA ILE A 5 -8.11 -4.89 68.34
C ILE A 5 -7.54 -4.26 67.07
N SER A 6 -6.45 -4.82 66.56
CA SER A 6 -5.90 -4.47 65.22
C SER A 6 -6.71 -5.18 64.16
N ALA A 7 -7.33 -4.41 63.29
CA ALA A 7 -7.90 -4.91 62.03
C ALA A 7 -6.83 -4.88 60.93
N GLU A 8 -6.43 -6.04 60.49
CA GLU A 8 -5.62 -6.19 59.23
C GLU A 8 -6.53 -5.95 58.03
N VAL A 9 -6.30 -4.82 57.38
CA VAL A 9 -6.89 -4.57 56.05
C VAL A 9 -5.92 -5.12 55.00
N GLY A 10 -6.36 -6.16 54.30
CA GLY A 10 -5.64 -6.76 53.19
C GLY A 10 -5.32 -5.73 52.10
N LYS A 11 -4.03 -5.50 51.87
CA LYS A 11 -3.51 -4.70 50.75
C LYS A 11 -3.61 -5.52 49.47
N GLY A 12 -4.68 -5.27 48.71
CA GLY A 12 -4.71 -5.65 47.29
C GLY A 12 -3.57 -4.95 46.56
N SER A 13 -2.62 -5.70 46.10
CA SER A 13 -1.49 -5.22 45.30
C SER A 13 -2.00 -4.77 43.93
N VAL A 14 -2.34 -3.50 43.81
CA VAL A 14 -2.49 -2.85 42.49
C VAL A 14 -1.08 -2.47 42.07
N ASN A 15 -0.54 -3.27 41.12
CA ASN A 15 0.77 -3.04 40.51
C ASN A 15 0.67 -1.83 39.58
N HIS A 16 0.64 -0.62 40.16
CA HIS A 16 0.81 0.62 39.45
C HIS A 16 2.32 0.77 39.18
N ASN A 17 2.76 0.35 38.03
CA ASN A 17 4.11 0.61 37.52
C ASN A 17 4.21 2.13 37.20
N SER A 18 4.16 2.95 38.25
CA SER A 18 4.40 4.40 38.16
C SER A 18 5.89 4.59 37.94
N ARG A 19 6.29 4.67 36.67
CA ARG A 19 7.66 5.00 36.26
C ARG A 19 7.98 6.42 36.78
N LYS A 20 8.77 6.54 37.85
CA LYS A 20 9.32 7.81 38.30
C LYS A 20 10.34 8.30 37.29
N PHE A 21 10.01 9.37 36.58
CA PHE A 21 10.97 10.12 35.79
C PHE A 21 11.91 10.87 36.73
N GLN A 22 13.14 10.46 36.86
CA GLN A 22 14.20 11.26 37.45
C GLN A 22 14.95 11.97 36.34
N ALA A 23 14.78 13.27 36.25
CA ALA A 23 15.56 14.13 35.35
C ALA A 23 16.76 14.67 36.14
N GLU A 24 17.96 14.22 35.81
CA GLU A 24 19.19 14.86 36.29
C GLU A 24 19.63 15.89 35.27
N ASN A 25 19.75 17.15 35.71
CA ASN A 25 20.32 18.24 34.93
C ASN A 25 21.85 18.17 35.00
N VAL A 26 22.49 17.75 33.95
CA VAL A 26 23.92 17.97 33.73
C VAL A 26 24.05 18.71 32.42
N ASP A 27 24.53 19.94 32.45
CA ASP A 27 24.89 20.76 31.30
C ASP A 27 23.77 21.14 30.32
N GLY A 28 22.61 21.56 30.81
CA GLY A 28 21.56 22.10 29.96
C GLY A 28 20.89 21.11 28.99
N SER A 29 21.35 19.89 28.91
CA SER A 29 20.71 18.80 28.16
C SER A 29 20.06 17.82 29.12
N ARG A 30 18.75 17.64 29.02
CA ARG A 30 18.02 16.59 29.74
C ARG A 30 18.41 15.23 29.18
N THR A 31 19.37 14.60 29.84
CA THR A 31 19.79 13.22 29.47
C THR A 31 18.84 12.25 30.17
N TYR A 32 17.97 11.61 29.42
CA TYR A 32 17.12 10.50 29.91
C TYR A 32 17.99 9.24 30.01
N ARG A 33 18.72 9.09 31.12
CA ARG A 33 19.47 7.86 31.41
C ARG A 33 18.58 6.88 32.19
N ASN A 34 18.56 5.63 31.72
CA ASN A 34 17.88 4.46 32.31
C ASN A 34 16.35 4.42 32.17
N MET A 35 15.85 4.56 30.96
CA MET A 35 14.54 4.02 30.65
C MET A 35 14.67 2.53 30.33
N ALA A 36 13.84 1.69 30.94
CA ALA A 36 13.62 0.34 30.41
C ALA A 36 13.24 0.46 28.95
N LYS A 37 13.82 -0.40 28.08
CA LYS A 37 13.52 -0.41 26.65
C LYS A 37 12.02 -0.39 26.44
N THR A 38 11.56 0.42 25.50
CA THR A 38 10.16 0.42 25.10
C THR A 38 9.88 -0.85 24.31
N ILE A 39 8.61 -1.27 24.25
CA ILE A 39 8.20 -2.42 23.42
C ILE A 39 8.65 -2.25 21.96
N PHE A 40 8.67 -1.02 21.47
CA PHE A 40 9.16 -0.71 20.11
C PHE A 40 10.66 -0.96 19.96
N GLU A 41 11.47 -0.59 20.96
CA GLU A 41 12.92 -0.89 20.98
C GLU A 41 13.21 -2.39 21.18
N GLU A 42 12.37 -3.11 21.94
CA GLU A 42 12.47 -4.57 22.07
C GLU A 42 12.19 -5.28 20.74
N MET A 43 11.32 -4.69 19.89
CA MET A 43 11.05 -5.15 18.53
C MET A 43 12.10 -4.68 17.50
N GLY A 44 13.18 -4.02 17.93
CA GLY A 44 14.25 -3.54 17.05
C GLY A 44 14.02 -2.14 16.46
N GLY A 45 13.01 -1.42 16.96
CA GLY A 45 12.75 -0.03 16.54
C GLY A 45 13.75 0.95 17.15
N THR A 46 13.99 2.04 16.45
CA THR A 46 14.87 3.14 16.87
C THR A 46 14.09 4.45 16.91
N TYR A 47 14.61 5.42 17.67
CA TYR A 47 14.02 6.77 17.76
C TYR A 47 15.05 7.81 17.35
N THR A 48 14.61 8.83 16.62
CA THR A 48 15.40 10.03 16.35
C THR A 48 14.90 11.19 17.18
N GLN A 49 15.83 11.91 17.83
CA GLN A 49 15.51 13.09 18.61
C GLN A 49 15.34 14.30 17.67
N VAL A 50 14.14 14.92 17.74
CA VAL A 50 13.83 16.16 17.02
C VAL A 50 13.37 17.20 18.05
N GLY A 51 14.27 18.12 18.40
CA GLY A 51 14.04 19.06 19.49
C GLY A 51 13.87 18.33 20.82
N ASP A 52 12.76 18.55 21.51
CA ASP A 52 12.43 17.94 22.80
C ASP A 52 11.64 16.60 22.66
N TYR A 53 11.42 16.12 21.45
CA TYR A 53 10.63 14.91 21.18
C TYR A 53 11.48 13.78 20.61
N LEU A 54 11.15 12.56 21.01
CA LEU A 54 11.68 11.33 20.41
C LEU A 54 10.65 10.79 19.41
N LEU A 55 10.97 10.86 18.13
CA LEU A 55 10.14 10.34 17.06
C LEU A 55 10.59 8.92 16.69
N PRO A 56 9.68 7.95 16.60
CA PRO A 56 10.05 6.60 16.16
C PRO A 56 10.45 6.62 14.68
N ASP A 57 11.57 5.96 14.36
CA ASP A 57 12.06 5.77 12.99
C ASP A 57 11.23 4.67 12.30
N LEU A 58 10.00 5.02 11.94
CA LEU A 58 9.13 4.12 11.20
C LEU A 58 9.56 4.10 9.73
N LYS A 59 10.23 3.03 9.33
CA LYS A 59 10.46 2.76 7.92
C LYS A 59 9.28 1.95 7.39
N LEU A 60 8.58 2.51 6.40
CA LEU A 60 7.67 1.70 5.60
C LEU A 60 8.50 0.64 4.88
N PRO A 61 7.98 -0.59 4.71
CA PRO A 61 8.61 -1.56 3.84
C PRO A 61 8.91 -0.89 2.49
N GLU A 62 10.10 -1.06 1.96
CA GLU A 62 10.43 -0.56 0.62
C GLU A 62 9.47 -1.22 -0.35
N GLU A 63 8.44 -0.49 -0.76
CA GLU A 63 7.62 -0.92 -1.89
C GLU A 63 8.53 -0.90 -3.12
N GLU A 64 8.67 -2.06 -3.76
CA GLU A 64 9.23 -2.10 -5.10
C GLU A 64 8.38 -1.18 -5.97
N GLN A 65 8.97 -0.05 -6.36
CA GLN A 65 8.29 0.94 -7.20
C GLN A 65 8.25 0.40 -8.63
N HIS A 66 7.25 -0.42 -8.92
CA HIS A 66 6.95 -0.80 -10.29
C HIS A 66 6.26 0.37 -11.00
N PRO A 67 6.71 0.74 -12.20
CA PRO A 67 6.02 1.74 -13.00
C PRO A 67 4.61 1.24 -13.34
N ILE A 68 3.62 2.05 -13.00
CA ILE A 68 2.21 1.74 -13.26
C ILE A 68 1.83 2.39 -14.59
N GLY A 69 1.47 1.56 -15.56
CA GLY A 69 1.03 2.01 -16.88
C GLY A 69 -0.42 2.52 -16.91
N VAL A 70 -0.95 2.67 -18.12
CA VAL A 70 -2.27 3.28 -18.37
C VAL A 70 -3.40 2.45 -17.76
N TRP A 71 -3.31 1.12 -17.82
CA TRP A 71 -4.33 0.22 -17.32
C TRP A 71 -4.38 0.21 -15.80
N GLY A 72 -3.23 0.15 -15.15
CA GLY A 72 -3.12 0.23 -13.69
C GLY A 72 -3.62 1.56 -13.14
N GLN A 73 -3.34 2.68 -13.82
CA GLN A 73 -3.87 3.98 -13.44
C GLN A 73 -5.41 4.06 -13.57
N ARG A 74 -5.97 3.45 -14.61
CA ARG A 74 -7.41 3.33 -14.83
C ARG A 74 -8.07 2.52 -13.72
N HIS A 75 -7.49 1.37 -13.38
CA HIS A 75 -7.96 0.52 -12.29
C HIS A 75 -7.86 1.22 -10.92
N ARG A 76 -6.76 1.95 -10.66
CA ARG A 76 -6.61 2.76 -9.45
C ARG A 76 -7.74 3.78 -9.29
N ARG A 77 -8.12 4.46 -10.38
CA ARG A 77 -9.24 5.41 -10.36
C ARG A 77 -10.54 4.69 -10.04
N TYR A 78 -10.81 3.57 -10.69
CA TYR A 78 -11.99 2.75 -10.43
C TYR A 78 -12.08 2.30 -8.96
N LEU A 79 -10.98 1.80 -8.38
CA LEU A 79 -10.94 1.41 -6.98
C LEU A 79 -11.24 2.58 -6.04
N LYS A 80 -10.71 3.77 -6.31
CA LYS A 80 -10.98 4.97 -5.50
C LYS A 80 -12.45 5.40 -5.54
N GLU A 81 -13.08 5.28 -6.68
CA GLU A 81 -14.46 5.76 -6.88
C GLU A 81 -15.49 4.73 -6.44
N HIS A 82 -15.30 3.47 -6.77
CA HIS A 82 -16.29 2.42 -6.62
C HIS A 82 -15.96 1.36 -5.54
N ARG A 83 -14.69 1.19 -5.18
CA ARG A 83 -14.23 0.14 -4.25
C ARG A 83 -13.29 0.69 -3.17
N ARG A 84 -13.75 1.71 -2.46
CA ARG A 84 -12.95 2.44 -1.46
C ARG A 84 -12.37 1.56 -0.37
N ALA A 85 -13.11 0.55 0.09
CA ALA A 85 -12.64 -0.37 1.12
C ALA A 85 -11.42 -1.18 0.63
N THR A 86 -11.51 -1.75 -0.57
CA THR A 86 -10.40 -2.50 -1.20
C THR A 86 -9.19 -1.60 -1.43
N TYR A 87 -9.43 -0.36 -1.92
CA TYR A 87 -8.37 0.62 -2.09
C TYR A 87 -7.65 0.93 -0.77
N ALA A 88 -8.41 1.20 0.31
CA ALA A 88 -7.85 1.50 1.63
C ALA A 88 -7.03 0.32 2.18
N THR A 89 -7.54 -0.90 2.08
CA THR A 89 -6.84 -2.11 2.54
C THR A 89 -5.51 -2.32 1.80
N LEU A 90 -5.51 -2.19 0.47
CA LEU A 90 -4.29 -2.32 -0.33
C LEU A 90 -3.29 -1.19 -0.06
N PHE A 91 -3.79 0.02 0.13
CA PHE A 91 -2.96 1.19 0.41
C PHE A 91 -2.32 1.11 1.80
N THR A 92 -3.09 0.80 2.84
CA THR A 92 -2.56 0.65 4.22
C THR A 92 -1.66 -0.57 4.38
N GLY A 93 -1.90 -1.63 3.59
CA GLY A 93 -1.05 -2.81 3.56
C GLY A 93 0.25 -2.65 2.76
N GLY A 94 0.48 -1.49 2.10
CA GLY A 94 1.68 -1.25 1.28
C GLY A 94 1.73 -2.10 0.01
N LYS A 95 0.63 -2.69 -0.44
CA LYS A 95 0.57 -3.61 -1.59
C LYS A 95 -0.09 -3.00 -2.83
N LEU A 96 -0.48 -1.73 -2.75
CA LEU A 96 -1.24 -1.10 -3.83
C LEU A 96 -0.45 -1.03 -5.13
N ASN A 97 0.83 -0.64 -5.07
CA ASN A 97 1.65 -0.46 -6.28
C ASN A 97 1.92 -1.80 -6.97
N SER A 98 2.32 -2.83 -6.23
CA SER A 98 2.55 -4.16 -6.80
C SER A 98 1.28 -4.74 -7.41
N TYR A 99 0.13 -4.60 -6.74
CA TYR A 99 -1.16 -5.02 -7.26
C TYR A 99 -1.54 -4.31 -8.57
N LEU A 100 -1.36 -2.98 -8.62
CA LEU A 100 -1.67 -2.20 -9.82
C LEU A 100 -0.73 -2.51 -10.98
N ALA A 101 0.55 -2.80 -10.71
CA ALA A 101 1.51 -3.22 -11.72
C ALA A 101 1.17 -4.60 -12.29
N ASP A 102 0.70 -5.53 -11.45
CA ASP A 102 0.24 -6.85 -11.91
C ASP A 102 -1.00 -6.75 -12.79
N ILE A 103 -1.98 -5.91 -12.41
CA ILE A 103 -3.17 -5.65 -13.24
C ILE A 103 -2.78 -5.01 -14.57
N ASP A 104 -1.86 -4.05 -14.56
CA ASP A 104 -1.38 -3.38 -15.77
C ASP A 104 -0.76 -4.38 -16.74
N ARG A 105 0.11 -5.26 -16.25
CA ARG A 105 0.74 -6.31 -17.05
C ARG A 105 -0.29 -7.28 -17.63
N GLN A 106 -1.22 -7.78 -16.82
CA GLN A 106 -2.28 -8.69 -17.27
C GLN A 106 -3.17 -8.03 -18.33
N ALA A 107 -3.49 -6.75 -18.15
CA ALA A 107 -4.30 -6.00 -19.12
C ALA A 107 -3.57 -5.81 -20.45
N GLU A 108 -2.28 -5.50 -20.42
CA GLU A 108 -1.46 -5.35 -21.62
C GLU A 108 -1.33 -6.67 -22.38
N GLU A 109 -1.02 -7.77 -21.68
CA GLU A 109 -0.96 -9.09 -22.28
C GLU A 109 -2.28 -9.51 -22.93
N MET A 110 -3.39 -9.29 -22.22
CA MET A 110 -4.73 -9.58 -22.73
C MET A 110 -5.05 -8.72 -23.95
N PHE A 111 -4.74 -7.42 -23.90
CA PHE A 111 -4.98 -6.49 -25.00
C PHE A 111 -4.21 -6.91 -26.26
N LEU A 112 -2.91 -7.18 -26.16
CA LEU A 112 -2.07 -7.60 -27.29
C LEU A 112 -2.57 -8.92 -27.89
N ARG A 113 -2.95 -9.88 -27.05
CA ARG A 113 -3.51 -11.15 -27.49
C ARG A 113 -4.82 -10.96 -28.25
N LEU A 114 -5.74 -10.15 -27.72
CA LEU A 114 -7.02 -9.88 -28.38
C LEU A 114 -6.83 -9.15 -29.70
N VAL A 115 -5.98 -8.14 -29.75
CA VAL A 115 -5.68 -7.41 -31.01
C VAL A 115 -5.15 -8.37 -32.07
N LYS A 116 -4.22 -9.25 -31.70
CA LYS A 116 -3.67 -10.24 -32.62
C LYS A 116 -4.73 -11.20 -33.15
N GLN A 117 -5.52 -11.80 -32.26
CA GLN A 117 -6.60 -12.72 -32.59
C GLN A 117 -7.66 -12.09 -33.50
N MET A 118 -8.07 -10.86 -33.20
CA MET A 118 -9.07 -10.15 -34.00
C MET A 118 -8.49 -9.76 -35.38
N ALA A 119 -7.23 -9.33 -35.47
CA ALA A 119 -6.59 -8.98 -36.71
C ALA A 119 -6.46 -10.22 -37.64
N GLU A 120 -6.11 -11.36 -37.06
CA GLU A 120 -6.04 -12.64 -37.82
C GLU A 120 -7.44 -13.06 -38.28
N ALA A 121 -8.46 -12.99 -37.45
CA ALA A 121 -9.84 -13.36 -37.79
C ALA A 121 -10.47 -12.46 -38.85
N GLU A 122 -10.12 -11.17 -38.89
CA GLU A 122 -10.63 -10.20 -39.86
C GLU A 122 -9.73 -10.06 -41.12
N GLY A 123 -8.66 -10.82 -41.20
CA GLY A 123 -7.73 -10.77 -42.35
C GLY A 123 -6.99 -9.44 -42.48
N VAL A 124 -6.78 -8.73 -41.37
CA VAL A 124 -6.02 -7.47 -41.34
C VAL A 124 -4.52 -7.79 -41.30
N THR A 125 -3.95 -7.93 -42.49
CA THR A 125 -2.58 -8.40 -42.69
C THR A 125 -1.64 -7.29 -43.15
N GLU A 126 -0.33 -7.55 -43.13
CA GLU A 126 0.68 -6.65 -43.70
C GLU A 126 0.52 -6.44 -45.21
N THR A 127 -0.09 -7.39 -45.91
CA THR A 127 -0.42 -7.23 -47.34
C THR A 127 -1.47 -6.14 -47.55
N LEU A 128 -2.51 -6.10 -46.70
CA LEU A 128 -3.50 -5.01 -46.71
C LEU A 128 -2.86 -3.65 -46.42
N LYS A 129 -1.93 -3.61 -45.50
CA LYS A 129 -1.18 -2.39 -45.15
C LYS A 129 -0.34 -1.87 -46.33
N ALA A 130 0.23 -2.78 -47.15
CA ALA A 130 0.99 -2.41 -48.33
C ALA A 130 0.09 -1.95 -49.49
N THR A 131 -1.12 -2.54 -49.63
CA THR A 131 -2.05 -2.25 -50.73
C THR A 131 -2.94 -1.05 -50.45
N ASP A 132 -3.54 -0.99 -49.27
CA ASP A 132 -4.38 0.11 -48.81
C ASP A 132 -4.10 0.46 -47.34
N PRO A 133 -3.13 1.37 -47.12
CA PRO A 133 -2.76 1.78 -45.76
C PRO A 133 -3.89 2.45 -44.99
N MET A 134 -4.80 3.17 -45.65
CA MET A 134 -5.91 3.90 -44.97
C MET A 134 -6.95 2.91 -44.48
N GLU A 135 -7.32 1.92 -45.28
CA GLU A 135 -8.22 0.85 -44.87
C GLU A 135 -7.63 0.04 -43.71
N TRP A 136 -6.34 -0.30 -43.81
CA TRP A 136 -5.62 -1.01 -42.74
C TRP A 136 -5.67 -0.25 -41.42
N VAL A 137 -5.40 1.08 -41.42
CA VAL A 137 -5.46 1.93 -40.22
C VAL A 137 -6.86 1.96 -39.64
N GLY A 138 -7.89 2.13 -40.46
CA GLY A 138 -9.29 2.15 -40.03
C GLY A 138 -9.70 0.84 -39.34
N ARG A 139 -9.39 -0.32 -39.97
CA ARG A 139 -9.70 -1.65 -39.42
C ARG A 139 -8.91 -1.91 -38.12
N MET A 140 -7.62 -1.57 -38.09
CA MET A 140 -6.78 -1.78 -36.91
C MET A 140 -7.22 -0.94 -35.74
N ASN A 141 -7.63 0.31 -35.96
CA ASN A 141 -8.18 1.17 -34.89
C ASN A 141 -9.50 0.61 -34.34
N ASN A 142 -10.35 0.07 -35.20
CA ASN A 142 -11.60 -0.56 -34.77
C ASN A 142 -11.32 -1.80 -33.89
N ILE A 143 -10.40 -2.66 -34.32
CA ILE A 143 -9.95 -3.82 -33.53
C ILE A 143 -9.40 -3.40 -32.18
N ARG A 144 -8.52 -2.39 -32.15
CA ARG A 144 -7.95 -1.87 -30.88
C ARG A 144 -9.01 -1.34 -29.94
N ASN A 145 -10.00 -0.61 -30.44
CA ASN A 145 -11.09 -0.09 -29.62
C ASN A 145 -11.92 -1.22 -29.02
N ARG A 146 -12.29 -2.23 -29.78
CA ARG A 146 -13.03 -3.39 -29.29
C ARG A 146 -12.21 -4.19 -28.25
N ALA A 147 -10.93 -4.43 -28.53
CA ALA A 147 -10.05 -5.08 -27.58
C ALA A 147 -9.94 -4.29 -26.27
N MET A 148 -9.85 -2.96 -26.36
CA MET A 148 -9.82 -2.07 -25.18
C MET A 148 -11.12 -2.15 -24.36
N GLU A 149 -12.27 -2.20 -25.01
CA GLU A 149 -13.58 -2.35 -24.35
C GLU A 149 -13.65 -3.68 -23.57
N ILE A 150 -13.19 -4.78 -24.18
CA ILE A 150 -13.17 -6.09 -23.54
C ILE A 150 -12.24 -6.08 -22.32
N VAL A 151 -11.02 -5.57 -22.43
CA VAL A 151 -10.09 -5.48 -21.31
C VAL A 151 -10.65 -4.62 -20.17
N ASN A 152 -11.27 -3.50 -20.51
CA ASN A 152 -11.91 -2.64 -19.52
C ASN A 152 -13.05 -3.36 -18.78
N SER A 153 -13.91 -4.07 -19.48
CA SER A 153 -15.08 -4.74 -18.90
C SER A 153 -14.70 -6.00 -18.12
N GLU A 154 -13.72 -6.74 -18.58
CA GLU A 154 -13.36 -8.04 -17.98
C GLU A 154 -12.31 -7.95 -16.87
N LEU A 155 -11.42 -6.97 -16.94
CA LEU A 155 -10.32 -6.86 -15.99
C LEU A 155 -10.35 -5.58 -15.18
N ILE A 156 -10.51 -4.42 -15.81
CA ILE A 156 -10.37 -3.12 -15.14
C ILE A 156 -11.55 -2.80 -14.23
N TYR A 157 -12.78 -3.11 -14.66
CA TYR A 157 -14.01 -2.77 -13.94
C TYR A 157 -14.69 -3.96 -13.25
N ARG A 158 -14.04 -5.11 -13.25
CA ARG A 158 -14.57 -6.37 -12.70
C ARG A 158 -13.99 -6.67 -11.32
N VAL A 159 -14.18 -5.89 -10.33
CA VAL A 159 -13.77 -6.24 -8.94
C VAL A 159 -14.95 -6.22 -7.97
#